data_6e25854c75c913f2ac521f53b6451e58
#
_entry.id   6e25854c75c913f2ac521f53b6451e58
#
_cell.length_a   1.000
_cell.length_b   1.000
_cell.length_c   1.000
_cell.angle_alpha   90.00
_cell.angle_beta   90.00
_cell.angle_gamma   90.00
#
_symmetry.space_group_name_H-M   'P 1'
#
loop_
_entity.id
_entity.type
_entity.pdbx_description
1 polymer ?
#
loop_
_entity_poly.entity_id
_entity_poly.type
_entity_poly.pdbx_seq_one_letter_code
_entity_poly.pdbx_strand_id
1 'polypeptide(L)' 'METRIECLELSNKPTGNAETEAHKEIIERYAKDGFLYQGFVPVKMGPSGKILVIDLIFQK' A
#
# COMPACT_ATOMS: atom_id res chain seq x y z
N MET A 1 3.40 21.36 3.22
CA MET A 1 2.75 20.08 2.91
C MET A 1 3.80 18.99 2.79
N GLU A 2 3.66 17.95 3.55
CA GLU A 2 4.62 16.86 3.54
C GLU A 2 4.01 15.63 2.86
N THR A 3 4.77 15.01 1.97
CA THR A 3 4.33 13.81 1.27
C THR A 3 5.22 12.64 1.64
N ARG A 4 4.60 11.53 2.01
CA ARG A 4 5.30 10.28 2.30
C ARG A 4 4.79 9.19 1.38
N ILE A 5 5.70 8.36 0.93
CA ILE A 5 5.37 7.24 0.05
C ILE A 5 5.85 5.96 0.71
N GLU A 6 4.93 5.03 0.87
CA GLU A 6 5.23 3.73 1.48
C GLU A 6 5.07 2.64 0.45
N CYS A 7 6.15 1.90 0.20
CA CYS A 7 6.13 0.80 -0.75
C CYS A 7 5.58 -0.46 -0.08
N LEU A 8 4.61 -1.08 -0.71
CA LEU A 8 3.98 -2.28 -0.19
C LEU A 8 4.04 -3.38 -1.23
N GLU A 9 4.66 -4.50 -0.86
CA GLU A 9 4.65 -5.69 -1.70
C GLU A 9 3.42 -6.52 -1.40
N LEU A 10 2.67 -6.82 -2.45
CA LEU A 10 1.51 -7.69 -2.33
C LEU A 10 1.97 -9.12 -2.54
N SER A 11 2.00 -9.87 -1.47
CA SER A 11 2.49 -11.25 -1.52
C SER A 11 1.55 -12.12 -2.34
N ASN A 12 2.14 -12.92 -3.22
CA ASN A 12 1.39 -13.80 -4.09
C ASN A 12 1.18 -15.18 -3.42
N LYS A 13 0.65 -15.16 -2.22
CA LYS A 13 0.42 -16.40 -1.49
C LYS A 13 -0.86 -17.08 -1.95
N PRO A 14 -0.87 -18.41 -1.99
CA PRO A 14 -2.07 -19.14 -2.44
C PRO A 14 -3.26 -19.02 -1.49
N THR A 15 -3.03 -18.67 -0.25
CA THR A 15 -4.11 -18.44 0.71
C THR A 15 -4.56 -17.00 0.63
N GLY A 16 -5.38 -16.69 -0.28
CA GLY A 16 -5.68 -15.37 -0.75
C GLY A 16 -6.25 -14.31 0.18
N ASN A 17 -6.14 -14.42 1.49
CA ASN A 17 -6.78 -13.44 2.37
C ASN A 17 -5.82 -12.61 3.21
N ALA A 18 -4.60 -13.04 3.34
CA ALA A 18 -3.68 -12.44 4.32
C ALA A 18 -3.05 -11.15 3.83
N GLU A 19 -2.87 -11.00 2.56
CA GLU A 19 -2.09 -9.90 2.01
C GLU A 19 -2.79 -8.56 2.04
N THR A 20 -4.10 -8.56 2.18
CA THR A 20 -4.85 -7.31 2.13
C THR A 20 -4.88 -6.58 3.47
N GLU A 21 -4.39 -7.20 4.53
CA GLU A 21 -4.44 -6.59 5.84
C GLU A 21 -3.25 -5.65 6.11
N ALA A 22 -2.14 -5.85 5.41
CA ALA A 22 -0.94 -5.07 5.66
C ALA A 22 -1.14 -3.58 5.39
N HIS A 23 -1.92 -3.24 4.37
CA HIS A 23 -2.14 -1.84 4.05
C HIS A 23 -2.94 -1.11 5.12
N LYS A 24 -3.80 -1.82 5.83
CA LYS A 24 -4.58 -1.21 6.90
C LYS A 24 -3.69 -0.75 8.06
N GLU A 25 -2.72 -1.56 8.41
CA GLU A 25 -1.79 -1.19 9.47
C GLU A 25 -0.96 0.01 9.09
N ILE A 26 -0.53 0.06 7.84
CA ILE A 26 0.25 1.18 7.34
C ILE A 26 -0.57 2.46 7.37
N ILE A 27 -1.79 2.40 6.89
CA ILE A 27 -2.67 3.56 6.87
C ILE A 27 -2.95 4.07 8.28
N GLU A 28 -3.20 3.15 9.21
CA GLU A 28 -3.46 3.52 10.59
C GLU A 28 -2.25 4.18 11.25
N ARG A 29 -1.06 3.65 10.97
CA ARG A 29 0.15 4.20 11.52
C ARG A 29 0.37 5.64 11.05
N TYR A 30 0.18 5.88 9.76
CA TYR A 30 0.34 7.22 9.23
C TYR A 30 -0.76 8.15 9.71
N ALA A 31 -1.97 7.64 9.89
CA ALA A 31 -3.07 8.45 10.39
C ALA A 31 -2.81 8.96 11.81
N LYS A 32 -2.17 8.14 12.64
CA LYS A 32 -1.80 8.55 13.99
C LYS A 32 -0.79 9.71 13.99
N ASP A 33 0.01 9.78 12.93
CA ASP A 33 0.99 10.87 12.78
C ASP A 33 0.39 12.08 12.06
N GLY A 34 -0.89 12.06 11.76
CA GLY A 34 -1.55 13.18 11.13
C GLY A 34 -1.55 13.15 9.60
N PHE A 35 -1.08 12.07 9.00
CA PHE A 35 -1.09 11.93 7.54
C PHE A 35 -2.43 11.43 7.04
N LEU A 36 -2.82 11.91 5.87
CA LEU A 36 -4.02 11.46 5.19
C LEU A 36 -3.66 10.59 4.00
N TYR A 37 -4.36 9.50 3.84
CA TYR A 37 -4.17 8.62 2.70
C TYR A 37 -4.71 9.28 1.43
N GLN A 38 -3.88 9.38 0.40
CA GLN A 38 -4.25 10.03 -0.84
C GLN A 38 -4.54 9.06 -1.97
N GLY A 39 -4.04 7.84 -1.87
CA GLY A 39 -4.24 6.87 -2.92
C GLY A 39 -3.02 5.98 -3.09
N PHE A 40 -3.02 5.21 -4.16
CA PHE A 40 -1.90 4.32 -4.43
C PHE A 40 -1.56 4.32 -5.91
N VAL A 41 -0.31 3.95 -6.19
CA VAL A 41 0.17 3.81 -7.56
C VAL A 41 0.73 2.41 -7.73
N PRO A 42 0.25 1.63 -8.72
CA PRO A 42 0.86 0.33 -8.99
C PRO A 42 2.26 0.53 -9.56
N VAL A 43 3.24 -0.10 -8.94
CA VAL A 43 4.63 0.03 -9.34
C VAL A 43 5.09 -1.14 -10.18
N LYS A 44 4.62 -2.35 -9.85
CA LYS A 44 5.02 -3.54 -10.55
C LYS A 44 3.82 -4.45 -10.76
N MET A 45 3.64 -4.88 -11.99
CA MET A 45 2.54 -5.77 -12.34
C MET A 45 3.07 -7.08 -12.89
N GLY A 46 2.38 -8.16 -12.56
CA GLY A 46 2.73 -9.46 -13.04
C GLY A 46 2.14 -9.77 -14.42
N PRO A 47 2.51 -10.92 -15.00
CA PRO A 47 2.12 -11.26 -16.37
C PRO A 47 0.61 -11.44 -16.57
N SER A 48 -0.14 -11.73 -15.54
CA SER A 48 -1.60 -11.89 -15.67
C SER A 48 -2.37 -10.66 -15.20
N GLY A 49 -1.72 -9.51 -15.17
CA GLY A 49 -2.36 -8.29 -14.74
C GLY A 49 -2.47 -8.12 -13.24
N LYS A 50 -1.84 -8.98 -12.48
CA LYS A 50 -1.84 -8.86 -11.03
C LYS A 50 -0.90 -7.76 -10.58
N ILE A 51 -1.36 -6.96 -9.64
CA ILE A 51 -0.51 -5.93 -9.04
C ILE A 51 0.37 -6.58 -7.99
N LEU A 52 1.68 -6.48 -8.15
CA LEU A 52 2.64 -7.10 -7.24
C LEU A 52 3.18 -6.13 -6.21
N VAL A 53 3.37 -4.87 -6.60
CA VAL A 53 3.92 -3.85 -5.71
C VAL A 53 3.15 -2.56 -5.93
N ILE A 54 2.78 -1.91 -4.85
CA ILE A 54 2.12 -0.60 -4.92
C ILE A 54 2.83 0.39 -4.02
N ASP A 55 2.71 1.66 -4.35
CA ASP A 55 3.13 2.74 -3.49
C ASP A 55 1.90 3.40 -2.91
N LEU A 56 1.83 3.47 -1.59
CA LEU A 56 0.78 4.18 -0.89
C LEU A 56 1.23 5.60 -0.62
N ILE A 57 0.39 6.55 -0.95
CA ILE A 57 0.75 7.97 -0.86
C ILE A 57 -0.01 8.64 0.28
N PHE A 58 0.74 9.32 1.14
CA PHE A 58 0.18 10.02 2.29
C PHE A 58 0.63 11.47 2.29
N GLN A 59 -0.24 12.35 2.69
CA GLN A 59 0.06 13.78 2.80
C GLN A 59 -0.36 14.33 4.15
N LYS A 60 0.38 15.33 4.57
CA LYS A 60 0.15 15.97 5.87
C LYS A 60 0.20 17.48 5.74
#